data_dd13abd10326ba65b2e430cc3a2bbd05
#
_entry.id   dd13abd10326ba65b2e430cc3a2bbd05
#
_cell.length_a   1.000
_cell.length_b   1.000
_cell.length_c   1.000
_cell.angle_alpha   90.00
_cell.angle_beta   90.00
_cell.angle_gamma   90.00
#
_symmetry.space_group_name_H-M   'P 1'
#
loop_
_entity.id
_entity.type
_entity.pdbx_description
1 polymer ?
#
loop_
_entity_poly.entity_id
_entity_poly.type
_entity_poly.pdbx_seq_one_letter_code
_entity_poly.pdbx_strand_id
1 'polypeptide(L)'
;MAEEDDSPIPEERFTPEPDASSSPEGAPGNGGLDEDVALAINGQYIKDLSFEAPHTPEIYNDLQTEMPEIKVDIDVGAEAKAESLFEVMIKCRAEARIDDKLVYLTEIEYAGLFTINVEPEALGPVLLIECPLILFPFMRRIISDLTGDGGFAPLMLSPIDFAALYQQRMMQA
;
A
#
# COMPACT_ATOMS: atom_id res chain seq x y z
N MET A 1 -9.21 -53.33 -40.00
CA MET A 1 -10.63 -53.35 -39.65
C MET A 1 -10.66 -53.56 -38.14
N ALA A 2 -10.57 -52.46 -37.42
CA ALA A 2 -10.61 -52.40 -35.96
C ALA A 2 -11.80 -51.53 -35.61
N GLU A 3 -12.77 -52.11 -34.94
CA GLU A 3 -13.99 -51.47 -34.50
C GLU A 3 -13.73 -50.52 -33.36
N GLU A 4 -14.12 -49.24 -33.52
CA GLU A 4 -14.13 -48.26 -32.44
C GLU A 4 -15.31 -48.56 -31.52
N ASP A 5 -14.98 -48.87 -30.24
CA ASP A 5 -15.96 -49.05 -29.18
C ASP A 5 -16.38 -47.63 -28.69
N ASP A 6 -17.49 -47.14 -29.19
CA ASP A 6 -18.17 -45.93 -28.80
C ASP A 6 -19.13 -46.23 -27.62
N SER A 7 -18.58 -46.33 -26.42
CA SER A 7 -19.40 -46.44 -25.20
C SER A 7 -19.68 -45.06 -24.64
N PRO A 8 -20.94 -44.63 -24.45
CA PRO A 8 -21.26 -43.34 -23.89
C PRO A 8 -20.96 -43.30 -22.39
N ILE A 9 -20.21 -42.25 -21.97
CA ILE A 9 -19.93 -41.92 -20.57
C ILE A 9 -21.25 -41.54 -19.90
N PRO A 10 -21.62 -42.16 -18.74
CA PRO A 10 -22.82 -41.76 -18.01
C PRO A 10 -22.63 -40.36 -17.39
N GLU A 11 -23.52 -39.46 -17.77
CA GLU A 11 -23.66 -38.16 -17.11
C GLU A 11 -24.17 -38.35 -15.66
N GLU A 12 -23.28 -38.41 -14.69
CA GLU A 12 -23.68 -38.29 -13.29
C GLU A 12 -24.11 -36.83 -13.04
N ARG A 13 -25.41 -36.67 -13.00
CA ARG A 13 -26.06 -35.40 -12.65
C ARG A 13 -25.86 -35.18 -11.17
N PHE A 14 -24.84 -34.35 -10.81
CA PHE A 14 -24.65 -33.86 -9.46
C PHE A 14 -25.81 -32.93 -9.09
N THR A 15 -26.75 -33.42 -8.32
CA THR A 15 -27.77 -32.62 -7.64
C THR A 15 -27.30 -32.32 -6.23
N PRO A 16 -26.94 -31.05 -5.89
CA PRO A 16 -26.70 -30.71 -4.49
C PRO A 16 -28.05 -30.69 -3.74
N GLU A 17 -28.17 -31.54 -2.75
CA GLU A 17 -29.26 -31.43 -1.77
C GLU A 17 -29.07 -30.13 -0.96
N PRO A 18 -30.13 -29.36 -0.69
CA PRO A 18 -30.01 -28.20 0.20
C PRO A 18 -29.94 -28.69 1.64
N ASP A 19 -28.73 -28.70 2.21
CA ASP A 19 -28.54 -28.89 3.65
C ASP A 19 -29.04 -27.62 4.37
N ALA A 20 -30.25 -27.76 4.92
CA ALA A 20 -30.90 -26.74 5.73
C ALA A 20 -30.47 -26.90 7.17
N SER A 21 -29.28 -26.46 7.53
CA SER A 21 -28.95 -26.06 8.90
C SER A 21 -27.47 -25.67 9.07
N SER A 22 -27.11 -24.50 8.62
CA SER A 22 -26.05 -23.71 9.27
C SER A 22 -26.18 -22.26 8.82
N SER A 23 -26.92 -21.50 9.57
CA SER A 23 -26.75 -20.05 9.55
C SER A 23 -25.29 -19.76 9.94
N PRO A 24 -24.53 -18.98 9.19
CA PRO A 24 -23.27 -18.45 9.67
C PRO A 24 -23.60 -17.35 10.70
N GLU A 25 -23.71 -17.75 11.97
CA GLU A 25 -23.51 -16.83 13.09
C GLU A 25 -22.05 -16.39 13.03
N GLY A 26 -21.84 -15.12 12.78
CA GLY A 26 -20.52 -14.50 12.85
C GLY A 26 -20.20 -13.58 11.71
N ALA A 27 -21.10 -12.66 11.35
CA ALA A 27 -20.60 -11.36 10.90
C ALA A 27 -19.74 -10.80 12.05
N PRO A 28 -18.48 -10.35 11.81
CA PRO A 28 -17.77 -9.64 12.86
C PRO A 28 -18.64 -8.42 13.19
N GLY A 29 -19.24 -8.47 14.38
CA GLY A 29 -20.01 -7.38 14.93
C GLY A 29 -19.09 -6.15 14.84
N ASN A 30 -19.68 -5.04 14.46
CA ASN A 30 -19.14 -3.72 14.64
C ASN A 30 -18.78 -3.59 16.13
N GLY A 31 -17.57 -4.08 16.49
CA GLY A 31 -17.04 -3.98 17.82
C GLY A 31 -16.95 -2.50 18.13
N GLY A 32 -17.81 -2.06 19.04
CA GLY A 32 -17.66 -0.74 19.63
C GLY A 32 -16.17 -0.64 20.00
N LEU A 33 -15.54 0.42 19.53
CA LEU A 33 -14.15 0.72 19.88
C LEU A 33 -14.12 0.76 21.41
N ASP A 34 -13.41 -0.19 22.04
CA ASP A 34 -13.14 -0.14 23.46
C ASP A 34 -12.50 1.21 23.74
N GLU A 35 -13.09 2.02 24.61
CA GLU A 35 -12.59 3.36 24.96
C GLU A 35 -11.16 3.30 25.54
N ASP A 36 -10.65 2.12 25.85
CA ASP A 36 -9.31 1.88 26.37
C ASP A 36 -8.24 1.63 25.28
N VAL A 37 -8.59 1.63 23.97
CA VAL A 37 -7.60 1.41 22.92
C VAL A 37 -6.90 2.71 22.59
N ALA A 38 -5.61 2.80 22.91
CA ALA A 38 -4.78 3.99 22.67
C ALA A 38 -4.63 4.33 21.18
N LEU A 39 -4.60 3.31 20.30
CA LEU A 39 -4.46 3.46 18.85
C LEU A 39 -5.24 2.37 18.12
N ALA A 40 -6.16 2.73 17.25
CA ALA A 40 -6.90 1.81 16.38
C ALA A 40 -6.85 2.28 14.93
N ILE A 41 -6.70 1.33 13.99
CA ILE A 41 -6.73 1.60 12.55
C ILE A 41 -8.15 1.36 12.04
N ASN A 42 -8.81 2.40 11.54
CA ASN A 42 -10.18 2.32 11.02
C ASN A 42 -10.20 1.95 9.53
N GLY A 43 -9.14 2.32 8.80
CA GLY A 43 -8.98 2.00 7.39
C GLY A 43 -7.67 2.51 6.81
N GLN A 44 -7.28 1.92 5.67
CA GLN A 44 -6.10 2.33 4.91
C GLN A 44 -6.48 2.38 3.43
N TYR A 45 -5.96 3.36 2.70
CA TYR A 45 -6.31 3.56 1.29
C TYR A 45 -5.26 4.37 0.54
N ILE A 46 -5.27 4.19 -0.79
CA ILE A 46 -4.55 5.06 -1.70
C ILE A 46 -5.39 6.33 -1.89
N LYS A 47 -4.82 7.49 -1.63
CA LYS A 47 -5.47 8.79 -1.82
C LYS A 47 -5.16 9.36 -3.19
N ASP A 48 -3.92 9.18 -3.64
CA ASP A 48 -3.46 9.53 -4.99
C ASP A 48 -2.36 8.58 -5.43
N LEU A 49 -2.30 8.29 -6.74
CA LEU A 49 -1.29 7.43 -7.33
C LEU A 49 -1.06 7.82 -8.79
N SER A 50 0.18 8.10 -9.15
CA SER A 50 0.59 8.31 -10.53
C SER A 50 1.84 7.51 -10.89
N PHE A 51 1.93 7.10 -12.14
CA PHE A 51 3.10 6.47 -12.73
C PHE A 51 3.29 6.96 -14.16
N GLU A 52 4.48 7.48 -14.46
CA GLU A 52 4.84 8.01 -15.75
C GLU A 52 6.15 7.39 -16.23
N ALA A 53 6.17 6.89 -17.45
CA ALA A 53 7.35 6.35 -18.13
C ALA A 53 7.38 6.86 -19.60
N PRO A 54 7.73 8.13 -19.81
CA PRO A 54 7.51 8.83 -21.09
C PRO A 54 8.38 8.34 -22.24
N HIS A 55 9.47 7.63 -21.94
CA HIS A 55 10.43 7.15 -22.93
C HIS A 55 10.37 5.64 -23.17
N THR A 56 9.25 5.00 -22.78
CA THR A 56 9.00 3.59 -23.12
C THR A 56 8.47 3.49 -24.56
N PRO A 57 8.85 2.46 -25.34
CA PRO A 57 9.76 1.34 -24.97
C PRO A 57 11.26 1.59 -25.16
N GLU A 58 11.67 2.73 -25.77
CA GLU A 58 13.04 3.00 -26.18
C GLU A 58 14.03 2.96 -25.01
N ILE A 59 13.61 3.40 -23.83
CA ILE A 59 14.43 3.45 -22.61
C ILE A 59 14.95 2.08 -22.17
N TYR A 60 14.29 0.99 -22.58
CA TYR A 60 14.76 -0.37 -22.24
C TYR A 60 16.10 -0.72 -22.90
N ASN A 61 16.47 -0.05 -24.01
CA ASN A 61 17.78 -0.26 -24.63
C ASN A 61 18.87 0.38 -23.75
N ASP A 62 18.62 1.57 -23.22
CA ASP A 62 19.56 2.30 -22.37
C ASP A 62 19.78 1.50 -21.06
N LEU A 63 18.71 0.92 -20.49
CA LEU A 63 18.74 0.12 -19.28
C LEU A 63 19.54 -1.21 -19.40
N GLN A 64 19.90 -1.63 -20.62
CA GLN A 64 20.78 -2.80 -20.82
C GLN A 64 22.24 -2.47 -20.52
N THR A 65 22.62 -1.23 -20.61
CA THR A 65 24.02 -0.78 -20.48
C THR A 65 24.24 0.14 -19.29
N GLU A 66 23.19 0.82 -18.81
CA GLU A 66 23.28 1.81 -17.74
C GLU A 66 22.23 1.55 -16.65
N MET A 67 22.65 1.75 -15.41
CA MET A 67 21.74 1.68 -14.26
C MET A 67 21.17 3.07 -13.97
N PRO A 68 19.86 3.19 -13.75
CA PRO A 68 19.26 4.48 -13.42
C PRO A 68 19.65 4.94 -12.01
N GLU A 69 19.88 6.24 -11.86
CA GLU A 69 19.92 6.89 -10.56
C GLU A 69 18.47 7.06 -10.07
N ILE A 70 18.21 6.60 -8.84
CA ILE A 70 16.88 6.70 -8.24
C ILE A 70 16.92 7.68 -7.07
N LYS A 71 16.08 8.72 -7.16
CA LYS A 71 15.84 9.67 -6.07
C LYS A 71 14.49 9.39 -5.45
N VAL A 72 14.46 9.33 -4.12
CA VAL A 72 13.24 9.08 -3.36
C VAL A 72 13.06 10.18 -2.34
N ASP A 73 11.91 10.84 -2.40
CA ASP A 73 11.48 11.85 -1.44
C ASP A 73 10.26 11.33 -0.69
N ILE A 74 10.28 11.48 0.64
CA ILE A 74 9.19 11.03 1.51
C ILE A 74 8.80 12.14 2.46
N ASP A 75 7.51 12.39 2.57
CA ASP A 75 6.91 13.30 3.54
C ASP A 75 5.76 12.62 4.28
N VAL A 76 5.52 13.08 5.51
CA VAL A 76 4.45 12.58 6.38
C VAL A 76 3.56 13.74 6.78
N GLY A 77 2.25 13.57 6.61
CA GLY A 77 1.24 14.53 7.05
C GLY A 77 0.24 13.88 8.00
N ALA A 78 -0.35 14.70 8.87
CA ALA A 78 -1.46 14.29 9.71
C ALA A 78 -2.51 15.40 9.76
N GLU A 79 -3.79 15.02 9.75
CA GLU A 79 -4.93 15.92 9.79
C GLU A 79 -5.99 15.39 10.76
N ALA A 80 -6.47 16.22 11.67
CA ALA A 80 -7.59 15.88 12.53
C ALA A 80 -8.89 15.90 11.73
N LYS A 81 -9.67 14.83 11.81
CA LYS A 81 -11.00 14.72 11.18
C LYS A 81 -12.13 14.85 12.20
N ALA A 82 -11.87 14.45 13.45
CA ALA A 82 -12.76 14.62 14.61
C ALA A 82 -11.93 14.64 15.89
N GLU A 83 -12.54 14.68 17.06
CA GLU A 83 -11.88 14.82 18.36
C GLU A 83 -10.75 13.80 18.61
N SER A 84 -10.99 12.52 18.28
CA SER A 84 -9.97 11.44 18.39
C SER A 84 -9.70 10.73 17.05
N LEU A 85 -10.18 11.27 15.93
CA LEU A 85 -10.05 10.68 14.60
C LEU A 85 -9.06 11.47 13.75
N PHE A 86 -8.02 10.81 13.28
CA PHE A 86 -6.94 11.43 12.51
C PHE A 86 -6.71 10.69 11.19
N GLU A 87 -6.50 11.43 10.12
CA GLU A 87 -5.94 10.93 8.87
C GLU A 87 -4.43 11.15 8.90
N VAL A 88 -3.66 10.07 8.79
CA VAL A 88 -2.21 10.13 8.62
C VAL A 88 -1.87 9.68 7.21
N MET A 89 -0.94 10.38 6.57
CA MET A 89 -0.63 10.26 5.16
C MET A 89 0.88 10.19 4.96
N ILE A 90 1.33 9.22 4.16
CA ILE A 90 2.70 9.18 3.65
C ILE A 90 2.64 9.56 2.17
N LYS A 91 3.42 10.55 1.79
CA LYS A 91 3.67 10.91 0.40
C LYS A 91 5.04 10.40 0.01
N CYS A 92 5.11 9.71 -1.11
CA CYS A 92 6.38 9.26 -1.68
C CYS A 92 6.43 9.65 -3.14
N ARG A 93 7.55 10.26 -3.53
CA ARG A 93 7.92 10.53 -4.91
C ARG A 93 9.21 9.77 -5.21
N ALA A 94 9.19 8.91 -6.20
CA ALA A 94 10.38 8.20 -6.68
C ALA A 94 10.59 8.50 -8.16
N GLU A 95 11.79 9.02 -8.47
CA GLU A 95 12.21 9.43 -9.81
C GLU A 95 13.46 8.66 -10.20
N ALA A 96 13.39 7.91 -11.31
CA ALA A 96 14.52 7.20 -11.88
C ALA A 96 15.00 7.88 -13.16
N ARG A 97 16.31 8.14 -13.28
CA ARG A 97 16.93 8.79 -14.44
C ARG A 97 18.18 8.04 -14.92
N ILE A 98 18.40 8.10 -16.22
CA ILE A 98 19.68 7.82 -16.86
C ILE A 98 20.10 9.14 -17.51
N ASP A 99 21.19 9.75 -17.05
CA ASP A 99 21.59 11.10 -17.40
C ASP A 99 20.39 12.09 -17.29
N ASP A 100 20.06 12.78 -18.38
CA ASP A 100 18.94 13.72 -18.44
C ASP A 100 17.59 13.06 -18.80
N LYS A 101 17.57 11.74 -19.09
CA LYS A 101 16.34 11.04 -19.48
C LYS A 101 15.60 10.51 -18.27
N LEU A 102 14.32 10.84 -18.20
CA LEU A 102 13.42 10.26 -17.20
C LEU A 102 13.10 8.81 -17.58
N VAL A 103 13.49 7.84 -16.75
CA VAL A 103 13.13 6.43 -16.91
C VAL A 103 11.69 6.24 -16.46
N TYR A 104 11.40 6.59 -15.23
CA TYR A 104 10.04 6.67 -14.68
C TYR A 104 9.96 7.67 -13.53
N LEU A 105 8.75 8.13 -13.30
CA LEU A 105 8.34 8.91 -12.14
C LEU A 105 7.11 8.24 -11.54
N THR A 106 7.13 8.00 -10.24
CA THR A 106 5.95 7.58 -9.50
C THR A 106 5.74 8.45 -8.28
N GLU A 107 4.48 8.81 -8.05
CA GLU A 107 4.05 9.55 -6.86
C GLU A 107 2.88 8.81 -6.23
N ILE A 108 2.90 8.68 -4.91
CA ILE A 108 1.82 8.07 -4.15
C ILE A 108 1.54 8.87 -2.89
N GLU A 109 0.25 9.07 -2.61
CA GLU A 109 -0.28 9.47 -1.31
C GLU A 109 -1.04 8.28 -0.72
N TYR A 110 -0.45 7.64 0.28
CA TYR A 110 -1.05 6.52 1.00
C TYR A 110 -1.48 6.95 2.38
N ALA A 111 -2.75 6.77 2.71
CA ALA A 111 -3.34 7.28 3.94
C ALA A 111 -3.93 6.18 4.81
N GLY A 112 -3.99 6.45 6.10
CA GLY A 112 -4.72 5.68 7.08
C GLY A 112 -5.58 6.57 7.96
N LEU A 113 -6.76 6.07 8.31
CA LEU A 113 -7.65 6.69 9.28
C LEU A 113 -7.48 5.98 10.62
N PHE A 114 -7.13 6.74 11.63
CA PHE A 114 -6.80 6.24 12.97
C PHE A 114 -7.67 6.87 14.04
N THR A 115 -8.16 6.07 14.97
CA THR A 115 -8.67 6.55 16.25
C THR A 115 -7.52 6.55 17.26
N ILE A 116 -7.23 7.70 17.88
CA ILE A 116 -6.09 7.88 18.78
C ILE A 116 -6.57 8.53 20.07
N ASN A 117 -6.36 7.83 21.19
CA ASN A 117 -6.71 8.28 22.54
C ASN A 117 -5.42 8.23 23.39
N VAL A 118 -4.63 9.30 23.32
CA VAL A 118 -3.38 9.44 24.05
C VAL A 118 -3.28 10.83 24.66
N GLU A 119 -2.38 11.02 25.62
CA GLU A 119 -2.10 12.34 26.18
C GLU A 119 -1.57 13.29 25.10
N PRO A 120 -1.87 14.60 25.19
CA PRO A 120 -1.51 15.59 24.16
C PRO A 120 0.00 15.59 23.78
N GLU A 121 0.89 15.33 24.75
CA GLU A 121 2.33 15.28 24.54
C GLU A 121 2.78 14.08 23.69
N ALA A 122 2.03 12.98 23.73
CA ALA A 122 2.29 11.77 22.95
C ALA A 122 1.69 11.81 21.55
N LEU A 123 0.73 12.70 21.30
CA LEU A 123 -0.02 12.73 20.03
C LEU A 123 0.89 12.97 18.82
N GLY A 124 1.82 13.91 18.90
CA GLY A 124 2.76 14.21 17.82
C GLY A 124 3.62 13.00 17.40
N PRO A 125 4.33 12.35 18.33
CA PRO A 125 5.06 11.11 18.04
C PRO A 125 4.18 9.99 17.48
N VAL A 126 2.99 9.77 18.03
CA VAL A 126 2.07 8.74 17.52
C VAL A 126 1.69 9.03 16.07
N LEU A 127 1.28 10.25 15.75
CA LEU A 127 0.86 10.65 14.40
C LEU A 127 2.00 10.63 13.38
N LEU A 128 3.21 11.03 13.76
CA LEU A 128 4.30 11.27 12.79
C LEU A 128 5.40 10.19 12.83
N ILE A 129 5.33 9.25 13.77
CA ILE A 129 6.27 8.11 13.86
C ILE A 129 5.52 6.78 13.80
N GLU A 130 4.59 6.51 14.75
CA GLU A 130 3.98 5.20 14.88
C GLU A 130 3.00 4.90 13.74
N CYS A 131 2.09 5.82 13.43
CA CYS A 131 1.15 5.63 12.31
C CYS A 131 1.85 5.45 10.96
N PRO A 132 2.86 6.26 10.58
CA PRO A 132 3.64 6.01 9.36
C PRO A 132 4.37 4.67 9.34
N LEU A 133 4.91 4.20 10.48
CA LEU A 133 5.51 2.86 10.56
C LEU A 133 4.52 1.75 10.20
N ILE A 134 3.25 1.92 10.55
CA ILE A 134 2.17 0.96 10.21
C ILE A 134 1.82 1.03 8.72
N LEU A 135 1.76 2.24 8.14
CA LEU A 135 1.37 2.46 6.74
C LEU A 135 2.48 2.11 5.74
N PHE A 136 3.73 2.32 6.10
CA PHE A 136 4.88 2.23 5.20
C PHE A 136 5.03 0.87 4.50
N PRO A 137 4.87 -0.30 5.14
CA PRO A 137 4.97 -1.59 4.49
C PRO A 137 3.99 -1.76 3.32
N PHE A 138 2.79 -1.23 3.44
CA PHE A 138 1.75 -1.29 2.41
C PHE A 138 2.09 -0.37 1.24
N MET A 139 2.48 0.88 1.51
CA MET A 139 2.94 1.82 0.48
C MET A 139 4.16 1.26 -0.27
N ARG A 140 5.15 0.72 0.45
CA ARG A 140 6.35 0.10 -0.12
C ARG A 140 6.01 -1.01 -1.11
N ARG A 141 5.05 -1.89 -0.75
CA ARG A 141 4.58 -2.96 -1.63
C ARG A 141 3.95 -2.38 -2.90
N ILE A 142 3.07 -1.37 -2.78
CA ILE A 142 2.40 -0.74 -3.92
C ILE A 142 3.42 -0.16 -4.90
N ILE A 143 4.45 0.54 -4.42
CA ILE A 143 5.51 1.10 -5.28
C ILE A 143 6.30 -0.01 -5.98
N SER A 144 6.63 -1.09 -5.26
CA SER A 144 7.33 -2.24 -5.83
C SER A 144 6.51 -2.92 -6.93
N ASP A 145 5.23 -3.17 -6.67
CA ASP A 145 4.31 -3.77 -7.64
C ASP A 145 4.13 -2.84 -8.87
N LEU A 146 3.91 -1.55 -8.63
CA LEU A 146 3.69 -0.56 -9.68
C LEU A 146 4.88 -0.41 -10.63
N THR A 147 6.10 -0.34 -10.10
CA THR A 147 7.31 -0.26 -10.93
C THR A 147 7.54 -1.56 -11.71
N GLY A 148 7.28 -2.72 -11.08
CA GLY A 148 7.31 -4.03 -11.74
C GLY A 148 6.28 -4.14 -12.88
N ASP A 149 5.04 -3.75 -12.64
CA ASP A 149 3.96 -3.73 -13.63
C ASP A 149 4.24 -2.70 -14.75
N GLY A 150 4.97 -1.62 -14.42
CA GLY A 150 5.47 -0.65 -15.39
C GLY A 150 6.59 -1.18 -16.31
N GLY A 151 7.03 -2.43 -16.12
CA GLY A 151 8.06 -3.09 -16.94
C GLY A 151 9.50 -2.80 -16.49
N PHE A 152 9.69 -2.29 -15.26
CA PHE A 152 11.00 -2.00 -14.68
C PHE A 152 11.35 -2.98 -13.56
N ALA A 153 12.60 -2.93 -13.08
CA ALA A 153 12.96 -3.66 -11.87
C ALA A 153 12.13 -3.12 -10.69
N PRO A 154 11.49 -3.99 -9.87
CA PRO A 154 10.70 -3.55 -8.74
C PRO A 154 11.50 -2.68 -7.78
N LEU A 155 11.01 -1.48 -7.48
CA LEU A 155 11.65 -0.54 -6.56
C LEU A 155 11.38 -0.96 -5.11
N MET A 156 12.42 -1.47 -4.44
CA MET A 156 12.37 -1.86 -3.04
C MET A 156 12.89 -0.73 -2.15
N LEU A 157 11.98 0.09 -1.61
CA LEU A 157 12.36 1.15 -0.68
C LEU A 157 13.04 0.59 0.57
N SER A 158 14.13 1.20 1.00
CA SER A 158 14.74 0.90 2.30
C SER A 158 13.82 1.30 3.45
N PRO A 159 13.92 0.67 4.62
CA PRO A 159 13.21 1.11 5.82
C PRO A 159 13.53 2.58 6.13
N ILE A 160 12.51 3.32 6.56
CA ILE A 160 12.60 4.75 6.86
C ILE A 160 12.65 4.95 8.36
N ASP A 161 13.55 5.82 8.81
CA ASP A 161 13.60 6.30 10.18
C ASP A 161 12.66 7.49 10.35
N PHE A 162 11.39 7.21 10.64
CA PHE A 162 10.38 8.24 10.88
C PHE A 162 10.68 9.05 12.15
N ALA A 163 11.40 8.48 13.14
CA ALA A 163 11.80 9.23 14.31
C ALA A 163 12.84 10.31 13.95
N ALA A 164 13.81 9.99 13.09
CA ALA A 164 14.76 10.98 12.59
C ALA A 164 14.06 12.06 11.74
N LEU A 165 13.09 11.70 10.88
CA LEU A 165 12.29 12.67 10.12
C LEU A 165 11.50 13.61 11.04
N TYR A 166 10.87 13.07 12.08
CA TYR A 166 10.15 13.86 13.07
C TYR A 166 11.07 14.85 13.78
N GLN A 167 12.26 14.41 14.25
CA GLN A 167 13.23 15.28 14.90
C GLN A 167 13.73 16.40 13.98
N GLN A 168 14.02 16.10 12.72
CA GLN A 168 14.43 17.11 11.73
C GLN A 168 13.33 18.17 11.53
N ARG A 169 12.07 17.76 11.47
CA ARG A 169 10.93 18.68 11.34
C ARG A 169 10.82 19.60 12.57
N MET A 170 11.00 19.05 13.79
CA MET A 170 10.96 19.83 15.02
C MET A 170 12.09 20.85 15.15
N MET A 171 13.27 20.60 14.52
CA MET A 171 14.38 21.55 14.48
C MET A 171 14.19 22.67 13.44
N GLN A 172 13.32 22.49 12.46
CA GLN A 172 13.05 23.46 11.39
C GLN A 172 11.82 24.33 11.66
N ALA A 173 10.98 23.95 12.64
CA ALA A 173 9.79 24.66 13.06
C ALA A 173 10.11 25.71 14.13
#